data_a5a07b30ee3c16bbd9b96dab6bd83430
#
_entry.id   a5a07b30ee3c16bbd9b96dab6bd83430
#
_cell.length_a   1.000
_cell.length_b   1.000
_cell.length_c   1.000
_cell.angle_alpha   90.00
_cell.angle_beta   90.00
_cell.angle_gamma   90.00
#
_symmetry.space_group_name_H-M   'P 1'
#
loop_
_entity.id
_entity.type
_entity.pdbx_description
1 polymer ?
#
loop_
_entity_poly.entity_id
_entity_poly.type
_entity_poly.pdbx_seq_one_letter_code
_entity_poly.pdbx_strand_id
1 'polypeptide(L)'
;LVRRRPLRALLLAVMMSAALAALVVVPVAPASAHDALEATEPASGSVVAHAPSAARLTFNNTPLALGSEIVVKDQSGANQSDEPASIVGNHVTRNVKTRNPGGARAAKPACST
;
A
#
# COMPACT_ATOMS: atom_id res chain seq x y z
N LEU A 1 -57.15 -34.21 -8.89
CA LEU A 1 -56.89 -32.84 -8.44
C LEU A 1 -55.78 -32.75 -7.38
N VAL A 2 -55.60 -33.78 -6.60
CA VAL A 2 -54.60 -33.79 -5.54
C VAL A 2 -53.20 -34.06 -6.09
N ARG A 3 -53.06 -34.64 -7.25
CA ARG A 3 -51.78 -35.01 -7.84
C ARG A 3 -50.99 -33.85 -8.41
N ARG A 4 -51.59 -32.73 -8.67
CA ARG A 4 -50.87 -31.61 -9.31
C ARG A 4 -50.14 -30.74 -8.27
N ARG A 5 -50.55 -30.78 -7.02
CA ARG A 5 -49.95 -30.00 -5.93
C ARG A 5 -48.51 -30.42 -5.63
N PRO A 6 -48.21 -31.74 -5.52
CA PRO A 6 -46.85 -32.16 -5.22
C PRO A 6 -45.89 -31.85 -6.38
N LEU A 7 -46.39 -31.87 -7.62
CA LEU A 7 -45.53 -31.57 -8.76
C LEU A 7 -45.09 -30.09 -8.76
N ARG A 8 -45.99 -29.18 -8.41
CA ARG A 8 -45.65 -27.76 -8.30
C ARG A 8 -44.70 -27.48 -7.16
N ALA A 9 -44.90 -28.17 -6.03
CA ALA A 9 -43.98 -28.06 -4.90
C ALA A 9 -42.59 -28.59 -5.23
N LEU A 10 -42.54 -29.69 -5.98
CA LEU A 10 -41.26 -30.24 -6.47
C LEU A 10 -40.54 -29.30 -7.43
N LEU A 11 -41.28 -28.70 -8.35
CA LEU A 11 -40.71 -27.72 -9.28
C LEU A 11 -40.20 -26.48 -8.59
N LEU A 12 -40.91 -25.97 -7.60
CA LEU A 12 -40.46 -24.83 -6.79
C LEU A 12 -39.21 -25.17 -5.98
N ALA A 13 -39.14 -26.36 -5.41
CA ALA A 13 -37.99 -26.83 -4.67
C ALA A 13 -36.75 -26.95 -5.55
N VAL A 14 -36.90 -27.46 -6.76
CA VAL A 14 -35.82 -27.58 -7.76
C VAL A 14 -35.36 -26.20 -8.20
N MET A 15 -36.28 -25.27 -8.46
CA MET A 15 -35.93 -23.91 -8.85
C MET A 15 -35.21 -23.15 -7.71
N MET A 16 -35.65 -23.32 -6.47
CA MET A 16 -34.95 -22.73 -5.33
C MET A 16 -33.57 -23.32 -5.14
N SER A 17 -33.41 -24.63 -5.31
CA SER A 17 -32.10 -25.29 -5.21
C SER A 17 -31.13 -24.82 -6.29
N ALA A 18 -31.62 -24.64 -7.52
CA ALA A 18 -30.83 -24.13 -8.62
C ALA A 18 -30.41 -22.68 -8.40
N ALA A 19 -31.28 -21.85 -7.84
CA ALA A 19 -30.96 -20.47 -7.50
C ALA A 19 -29.92 -20.36 -6.38
N LEU A 20 -30.01 -21.23 -5.37
CA LEU A 20 -29.01 -21.30 -4.31
C LEU A 20 -27.65 -21.76 -4.82
N ALA A 21 -27.65 -22.75 -5.72
CA ALA A 21 -26.42 -23.26 -6.32
C ALA A 21 -25.74 -22.21 -7.21
N ALA A 22 -26.51 -21.37 -7.88
CA ALA A 22 -25.99 -20.29 -8.69
C ALA A 22 -25.29 -19.19 -7.86
N LEU A 23 -25.72 -18.98 -6.62
CA LEU A 23 -25.08 -18.03 -5.71
C LEU A 23 -23.70 -18.49 -5.23
N VAL A 24 -23.43 -19.79 -5.24
CA VAL A 24 -22.15 -20.34 -4.78
C VAL A 24 -21.08 -20.28 -5.88
N VAL A 25 -21.49 -20.12 -7.13
CA VAL A 25 -20.57 -20.13 -8.28
C VAL A 25 -20.14 -18.72 -8.69
N VAL A 26 -20.63 -17.68 -8.01
CA VAL A 26 -20.16 -16.33 -8.26
C VAL A 26 -18.68 -16.25 -7.84
N PRO A 27 -17.76 -15.99 -8.76
CA PRO A 27 -16.36 -15.81 -8.38
C PRO A 27 -16.29 -14.58 -7.47
N VAL A 28 -16.02 -14.83 -6.21
CA VAL A 28 -15.71 -13.76 -5.28
C VAL A 28 -14.35 -13.23 -5.67
N ALA A 29 -14.33 -12.05 -6.25
CA ALA A 29 -13.06 -11.37 -6.50
C ALA A 29 -12.35 -11.22 -5.15
N PRO A 30 -11.07 -11.57 -5.05
CA PRO A 30 -10.34 -11.37 -3.82
C PRO A 30 -10.38 -9.88 -3.47
N ALA A 31 -10.95 -9.57 -2.33
CA ALA A 31 -10.87 -8.23 -1.80
C ALA A 31 -9.40 -7.97 -1.47
N SER A 32 -8.73 -7.17 -2.29
CA SER A 32 -7.38 -6.73 -1.99
C SER A 32 -7.45 -5.78 -0.81
N ALA A 33 -7.15 -6.28 0.36
CA ALA A 33 -7.13 -5.50 1.60
C ALA A 33 -5.72 -4.96 1.88
N HIS A 34 -4.76 -5.19 0.98
CA HIS A 34 -3.39 -4.75 1.14
C HIS A 34 -3.10 -3.55 0.25
N ASP A 35 -2.45 -2.55 0.82
CA ASP A 35 -1.92 -1.45 0.06
C ASP A 35 -0.74 -1.95 -0.77
N ALA A 36 -0.85 -1.81 -2.08
CA ALA A 36 0.21 -2.20 -3.00
C ALA A 36 1.04 -0.99 -3.39
N LEU A 37 2.36 -1.15 -3.33
CA LEU A 37 3.29 -0.15 -3.80
C LEU A 37 3.31 -0.16 -5.34
N GLU A 38 2.97 0.96 -5.96
CA GLU A 38 2.90 1.11 -7.41
C GLU A 38 4.14 1.74 -8.00
N ALA A 39 4.73 2.70 -7.31
CA ALA A 39 5.90 3.40 -7.78
C ALA A 39 6.77 3.94 -6.65
N THR A 40 8.04 4.13 -6.94
CA THR A 40 9.00 4.77 -6.05
C THR A 40 9.78 5.84 -6.80
N GLU A 41 10.12 6.91 -6.09
CA GLU A 41 11.02 7.95 -6.57
C GLU A 41 12.14 8.18 -5.53
N PRO A 42 13.40 7.93 -5.87
CA PRO A 42 13.90 7.38 -7.11
C PRO A 42 13.33 6.00 -7.45
N ALA A 43 13.28 5.66 -8.74
CA ALA A 43 12.75 4.36 -9.16
C ALA A 43 13.57 3.21 -8.56
N SER A 44 12.90 2.15 -8.20
CA SER A 44 13.54 0.98 -7.60
C SER A 44 14.63 0.42 -8.51
N GLY A 45 15.81 0.18 -7.96
CA GLY A 45 16.94 -0.31 -8.73
C GLY A 45 17.65 0.72 -9.59
N SER A 46 17.19 1.97 -9.61
CA SER A 46 17.83 3.03 -10.40
C SER A 46 19.11 3.53 -9.74
N VAL A 47 19.99 4.08 -10.57
CA VAL A 47 21.19 4.78 -10.12
C VAL A 47 20.98 6.27 -10.36
N VAL A 48 21.19 7.06 -9.33
CA VAL A 48 21.04 8.50 -9.40
C VAL A 48 22.39 9.20 -9.30
N ALA A 49 22.55 10.30 -10.02
CA ALA A 49 23.81 11.02 -10.03
C ALA A 49 24.08 11.74 -8.70
N HIS A 50 23.05 12.11 -8.01
CA HIS A 50 23.13 12.80 -6.72
C HIS A 50 22.21 12.16 -5.71
N ALA A 51 22.57 12.22 -4.46
CA ALA A 51 21.69 11.73 -3.39
C ALA A 51 20.37 12.49 -3.41
N PRO A 52 19.24 11.79 -3.41
CA PRO A 52 17.94 12.44 -3.39
C PRO A 52 17.69 13.10 -2.04
N SER A 53 16.98 14.20 -2.06
CA SER A 53 16.56 14.88 -0.82
C SER A 53 15.39 14.21 -0.13
N ALA A 54 14.66 13.40 -0.85
CA ALA A 54 13.51 12.67 -0.34
C ALA A 54 13.28 11.37 -1.12
N ALA A 55 12.67 10.43 -0.46
CA ALA A 55 12.13 9.23 -1.09
C ALA A 55 10.60 9.34 -1.09
N ARG A 56 9.98 9.10 -2.24
CA ARG A 56 8.53 9.10 -2.39
C ARG A 56 8.05 7.72 -2.82
N LEU A 57 7.02 7.26 -2.17
CA LEU A 57 6.35 6.00 -2.49
C LEU A 57 4.92 6.31 -2.87
N THR A 58 4.45 5.67 -3.93
CA THR A 58 3.07 5.78 -4.39
C THR A 58 2.39 4.44 -4.23
N PHE A 59 1.25 4.44 -3.57
CA PHE A 59 0.45 3.25 -3.32
C PHE A 59 -0.86 3.30 -4.10
N ASN A 60 -1.50 2.16 -4.28
CA ASN A 60 -2.82 2.09 -4.92
C ASN A 60 -3.94 2.69 -4.06
N ASN A 61 -3.75 2.79 -2.76
CA ASN A 61 -4.69 3.39 -1.82
C ASN A 61 -3.95 4.33 -0.87
N THR A 62 -4.70 5.12 -0.11
CA THR A 62 -4.11 5.97 0.94
C THR A 62 -3.69 5.12 2.12
N PRO A 63 -2.40 5.03 2.43
CA PRO A 63 -1.92 4.25 3.57
C PRO A 63 -2.39 4.84 4.90
N LEU A 64 -2.56 3.98 5.87
CA LEU A 64 -2.86 4.43 7.22
C LEU A 64 -1.61 5.05 7.84
N ALA A 65 -1.77 6.24 8.41
CA ALA A 65 -0.66 6.94 9.05
C ALA A 65 -0.15 6.18 10.29
N LEU A 66 -1.05 5.48 10.95
CA LEU A 66 -0.69 4.76 12.16
C LEU A 66 0.03 3.46 11.82
N GLY A 67 1.24 3.31 12.28
CA GLY A 67 2.03 2.09 12.04
C GLY A 67 2.76 2.05 10.71
N SER A 68 2.66 3.09 9.89
CA SER A 68 3.41 3.19 8.65
C SER A 68 4.74 3.90 8.89
N GLU A 69 5.83 3.23 8.59
CA GLU A 69 7.16 3.80 8.71
C GLU A 69 7.97 3.53 7.44
N ILE A 70 8.69 4.55 6.98
CA ILE A 70 9.65 4.42 5.90
C ILE A 70 11.02 4.72 6.46
N VAL A 71 11.94 3.80 6.30
CA VAL A 71 13.33 3.98 6.70
C VAL A 71 14.20 3.99 5.46
N VAL A 72 14.97 5.05 5.28
CA VAL A 72 15.95 5.16 4.22
C VAL A 72 17.31 4.84 4.81
N LYS A 73 17.97 3.83 4.25
CA LYS A 73 19.32 3.42 4.68
C LYS A 73 20.32 3.62 3.57
N ASP A 74 21.53 3.96 3.94
CA ASP A 74 22.63 3.98 2.99
C ASP A 74 23.23 2.57 2.80
N GLN A 75 24.27 2.49 1.97
CA GLN A 75 24.92 1.21 1.68
C GLN A 75 25.58 0.56 2.90
N SER A 76 25.90 1.35 3.90
CA SER A 76 26.42 0.82 5.18
C SER A 76 25.34 0.34 6.14
N GLY A 77 24.08 0.56 5.78
CA GLY A 77 22.95 0.25 6.63
C GLY A 77 22.58 1.35 7.62
N ALA A 78 23.26 2.48 7.57
CA ALA A 78 22.97 3.59 8.45
C ALA A 78 21.68 4.30 8.05
N ASN A 79 20.87 4.67 9.03
CA ASN A 79 19.61 5.34 8.82
C ASN A 79 19.83 6.80 8.41
N GLN A 80 19.44 7.13 7.21
CA GLN A 80 19.50 8.47 6.62
C GLN A 80 18.15 9.16 6.57
N SER A 81 17.13 8.61 7.19
CA SER A 81 15.82 9.25 7.26
C SER A 81 15.87 10.51 8.10
N ASP A 82 15.25 11.56 7.60
CA ASP A 82 15.08 12.82 8.29
C ASP A 82 13.61 13.09 8.48
N GLU A 83 13.22 13.61 9.62
CA GLU A 83 11.83 13.88 9.96
C GLU A 83 10.86 12.70 9.80
N PRO A 84 9.69 12.74 10.36
CA PRO A 84 8.67 11.71 10.12
C PRO A 84 8.18 11.69 8.67
N ALA A 85 7.74 10.54 8.22
CA ALA A 85 7.16 10.43 6.88
C ALA A 85 5.86 11.24 6.78
N SER A 86 5.69 11.92 5.67
CA SER A 86 4.48 12.68 5.35
C SER A 86 3.60 11.87 4.41
N ILE A 87 2.33 11.76 4.71
CA ILE A 87 1.35 11.06 3.90
C ILE A 87 0.37 12.08 3.33
N VAL A 88 0.28 12.14 2.01
CA VAL A 88 -0.66 13.00 1.30
C VAL A 88 -1.35 12.17 0.23
N GLY A 89 -2.62 11.88 0.43
CA GLY A 89 -3.33 10.95 -0.44
C GLY A 89 -2.67 9.58 -0.45
N ASN A 90 -2.39 9.06 -1.61
CA ASN A 90 -1.71 7.77 -1.78
C ASN A 90 -0.17 7.89 -1.88
N HIS A 91 0.37 9.06 -1.61
CA HIS A 91 1.82 9.30 -1.62
C HIS A 91 2.37 9.39 -0.22
N VAL A 92 3.45 8.68 0.02
CA VAL A 92 4.22 8.77 1.26
C VAL A 92 5.60 9.30 0.92
N THR A 93 5.99 10.38 1.57
CA THR A 93 7.27 11.03 1.35
C THR A 93 8.10 11.01 2.63
N ARG A 94 9.34 10.60 2.53
CA ARG A 94 10.30 10.64 3.62
C ARG A 94 11.50 11.47 3.20
N ASN A 95 11.79 12.49 3.96
CA ASN A 95 12.99 13.29 3.75
C ASN A 95 14.24 12.48 4.09
N VAL A 96 15.30 12.76 3.38
CA VAL A 96 16.60 12.11 3.54
C VAL A 96 17.58 13.15 4.03
N LYS A 97 18.40 12.79 5.00
CA LYS A 97 19.46 13.66 5.47
C LYS A 97 20.40 13.99 4.33
N THR A 98 20.43 15.25 3.98
CA THR A 98 21.35 15.69 2.94
C THR A 98 22.74 15.73 3.51
N ARG A 99 23.55 14.84 3.04
CA ARG A 99 24.96 14.95 3.33
C ARG A 99 25.52 16.02 2.40
N ASN A 100 25.80 17.16 2.93
CA ASN A 100 26.45 18.18 2.16
C ASN A 100 27.90 17.75 1.88
N PRO A 101 28.21 17.40 0.66
CA PRO A 101 29.52 16.83 0.37
C PRO A 101 30.65 17.81 0.60
N GLY A 102 30.37 19.07 0.61
CA GLY A 102 31.41 20.01 0.86
C GLY A 102 31.49 20.44 2.27
N GLY A 103 30.65 19.95 3.07
CA GLY A 103 30.60 20.66 4.19
C GLY A 103 30.53 19.95 5.36
N ALA A 104 31.42 19.34 5.53
CA ALA A 104 31.42 18.68 6.73
C ALA A 104 31.09 19.55 7.86
N ARG A 105 31.39 20.74 7.83
CA ARG A 105 31.17 21.48 8.89
C ARG A 105 29.87 21.97 8.96
N ALA A 106 29.16 21.89 8.05
CA ALA A 106 27.89 22.41 8.15
C ALA A 106 27.09 21.85 9.18
N ALA A 107 27.50 20.90 9.62
CA ALA A 107 26.75 20.32 10.48
C ALA A 107 26.62 20.95 11.72
N LYS A 108 26.89 21.72 12.04
CA LYS A 108 26.87 22.14 13.09
C LYS A 108 25.92 22.39 13.71
N PRO A 109 25.43 22.31 14.32
CA PRO A 109 24.77 22.35 15.10
C PRO A 109 24.23 22.90 15.85
N ALA A 110 23.98 23.05 15.84
CA ALA A 110 23.27 23.68 16.36
C ALA A 110 22.72 23.44 17.45
N CYS A 111 22.78 22.70 17.86
CA CYS A 111 22.26 22.34 18.92
C CYS A 111 22.45 23.06 19.96
N SER A 112 22.79 23.78 19.97
CA SER A 112 22.94 24.46 20.94
C SER A 112 21.90 24.54 21.73
N THR A 113 21.71 24.38 22.44
CA THR A 113 20.89 24.56 23.39
C THR A 113 20.41 25.25 23.76
#